data_d900b8d43413060023e14f4c4b10b7c8
#
_entry.id   d900b8d43413060023e14f4c4b10b7c8
#
_cell.length_a   1.000
_cell.length_b   1.000
_cell.length_c   1.000
_cell.angle_alpha   90.00
_cell.angle_beta   90.00
_cell.angle_gamma   90.00
#
_symmetry.space_group_name_H-M   'P 1'
#
loop_
_entity.id
_entity.type
_entity.pdbx_description
1 polymer ?
#
loop_
_entity_poly.entity_id
_entity_poly.type
_entity_poly.pdbx_seq_one_letter_code
_entity_poly.pdbx_strand_id
1 'polypeptide(L)'
;ANIEFKPADAHALPFDDNTFDLVTNRLALHHFTNARKGIAEMARVCKPGGVVALVDNIVPPDKPTAGYLNHFEQVHSPSHNWAYPVARLEVYFADARLKVEHTETLRKEMEFEPWAERAGASAATKEKLRALLLRDVPESVRQFLTPRADGDKIFFTLTEAIVIGRKE
;
A
#
# COMPACT_ATOMS: atom_id res chain seq x y z
N ALA A 1 -0.60 20.47 -21.48
CA ALA A 1 -0.19 19.55 -20.40
C ALA A 1 0.56 18.39 -21.06
N ASN A 2 1.74 18.04 -20.54
CA ASN A 2 2.60 16.97 -21.09
C ASN A 2 2.34 15.66 -20.31
N ILE A 3 1.07 15.24 -20.25
CA ILE A 3 0.68 13.99 -19.56
C ILE A 3 0.19 13.02 -20.62
N GLU A 4 0.75 11.81 -20.60
CA GLU A 4 0.33 10.67 -21.40
C GLU A 4 -0.12 9.53 -20.49
N PHE A 5 -1.23 8.85 -20.83
CA PHE A 5 -1.73 7.69 -20.11
C PHE A 5 -1.57 6.45 -20.98
N LYS A 6 -0.93 5.41 -20.45
CA LYS A 6 -0.74 4.12 -21.12
C LYS A 6 -1.19 2.98 -20.22
N PRO A 7 -2.06 2.07 -20.68
CA PRO A 7 -2.28 0.78 -20.02
C PRO A 7 -0.97 -0.02 -20.06
N ALA A 8 -0.56 -0.55 -18.91
CA ALA A 8 0.66 -1.37 -18.82
C ALA A 8 0.56 -2.37 -17.66
N ASP A 9 1.29 -3.48 -17.77
CA ASP A 9 1.56 -4.36 -16.65
C ASP A 9 2.71 -3.78 -15.83
N ALA A 10 2.47 -3.54 -14.54
CA ALA A 10 3.49 -3.03 -13.63
C ALA A 10 4.69 -3.98 -13.45
N HIS A 11 4.54 -5.27 -13.85
CA HIS A 11 5.63 -6.26 -13.84
C HIS A 11 6.40 -6.34 -15.17
N ALA A 12 6.01 -5.56 -16.19
CA ALA A 12 6.65 -5.49 -17.51
C ALA A 12 6.30 -4.14 -18.15
N LEU A 13 6.88 -3.07 -17.63
CA LEU A 13 6.62 -1.71 -18.12
C LEU A 13 7.11 -1.52 -19.55
N PRO A 14 6.29 -0.94 -20.46
CA PRO A 14 6.62 -0.79 -21.89
C PRO A 14 7.55 0.42 -22.14
N PHE A 15 8.62 0.49 -21.38
CA PHE A 15 9.65 1.52 -21.48
C PHE A 15 11.03 0.88 -21.44
N ASP A 16 11.98 1.50 -22.13
CA ASP A 16 13.38 1.08 -22.11
C ASP A 16 14.01 1.28 -20.73
N ASP A 17 15.11 0.57 -20.49
CA ASP A 17 15.93 0.78 -19.30
C ASP A 17 16.40 2.23 -19.22
N ASN A 18 16.49 2.76 -18.01
CA ASN A 18 17.08 4.08 -17.76
C ASN A 18 16.38 5.24 -18.52
N THR A 19 15.06 5.21 -18.57
CA THR A 19 14.25 6.22 -19.29
C THR A 19 13.94 7.44 -18.40
N PHE A 20 13.59 7.23 -17.12
CA PHE A 20 13.01 8.26 -16.27
C PHE A 20 13.96 8.73 -15.16
N ASP A 21 13.94 10.02 -14.86
CA ASP A 21 14.67 10.61 -13.73
C ASP A 21 13.95 10.37 -12.39
N LEU A 22 12.62 10.24 -12.44
CA LEU A 22 11.76 9.95 -11.29
C LEU A 22 10.71 8.91 -11.68
N VAL A 23 10.56 7.87 -10.87
CA VAL A 23 9.50 6.87 -10.99
C VAL A 23 8.72 6.82 -9.68
N THR A 24 7.40 6.93 -9.74
CA THR A 24 6.56 6.94 -8.54
C THR A 24 5.49 5.86 -8.59
N ASN A 25 5.19 5.28 -7.43
CA ASN A 25 4.04 4.42 -7.20
C ASN A 25 3.29 4.92 -5.96
N ARG A 26 1.98 5.10 -6.07
CA ARG A 26 1.16 5.55 -4.95
C ARG A 26 -0.11 4.73 -4.83
N LEU A 27 -0.28 4.07 -3.67
CA LEU A 27 -1.47 3.28 -3.30
C LEU A 27 -1.85 2.25 -4.39
N ALA A 28 -0.84 1.55 -4.91
CA ALA A 28 -1.02 0.58 -5.98
C ALA A 28 -0.20 -0.70 -5.79
N LEU A 29 0.94 -0.66 -5.08
CA LEU A 29 1.82 -1.82 -4.92
C LEU A 29 1.12 -2.98 -4.22
N HIS A 30 0.23 -2.70 -3.26
CA HIS A 30 -0.54 -3.71 -2.55
C HIS A 30 -1.53 -4.48 -3.45
N HIS A 31 -1.77 -4.03 -4.68
CA HIS A 31 -2.53 -4.75 -5.71
C HIS A 31 -1.64 -5.65 -6.59
N PHE A 32 -0.32 -5.47 -6.58
CA PHE A 32 0.57 -6.23 -7.45
C PHE A 32 0.66 -7.69 -7.01
N THR A 33 0.53 -8.62 -7.95
CA THR A 33 0.70 -10.05 -7.69
C THR A 33 2.13 -10.40 -7.30
N ASN A 34 3.09 -9.56 -7.66
CA ASN A 34 4.50 -9.68 -7.29
C ASN A 34 5.12 -8.29 -7.06
N ALA A 35 4.97 -7.77 -5.84
CA ALA A 35 5.50 -6.46 -5.47
C ALA A 35 7.00 -6.29 -5.70
N ARG A 36 7.80 -7.36 -5.42
CA ARG A 36 9.25 -7.35 -5.67
C ARG A 36 9.58 -7.12 -7.14
N LYS A 37 8.85 -7.79 -8.05
CA LYS A 37 9.01 -7.62 -9.49
C LYS A 37 8.59 -6.21 -9.94
N GLY A 38 7.48 -5.69 -9.41
CA GLY A 38 7.03 -4.32 -9.69
C GLY A 38 8.07 -3.26 -9.29
N ILE A 39 8.67 -3.39 -8.11
CA ILE A 39 9.75 -2.48 -7.66
C ILE A 39 10.99 -2.64 -8.56
N ALA A 40 11.34 -3.87 -8.96
CA ALA A 40 12.45 -4.11 -9.89
C ALA A 40 12.22 -3.45 -11.26
N GLU A 41 10.99 -3.46 -11.77
CA GLU A 41 10.62 -2.77 -13.01
C GLU A 41 10.70 -1.24 -12.85
N MET A 42 10.22 -0.70 -11.71
CA MET A 42 10.40 0.73 -11.42
C MET A 42 11.88 1.12 -11.43
N ALA A 43 12.73 0.29 -10.82
CA ALA A 43 14.17 0.51 -10.81
C ALA A 43 14.78 0.35 -12.21
N ARG A 44 14.34 -0.62 -13.03
CA ARG A 44 14.84 -0.83 -14.39
C ARG A 44 14.64 0.40 -15.25
N VAL A 45 13.43 0.94 -15.25
CA VAL A 45 13.10 2.12 -16.10
C VAL A 45 13.62 3.44 -15.52
N CYS A 46 14.02 3.48 -14.24
CA CYS A 46 14.67 4.63 -13.63
C CYS A 46 16.12 4.72 -14.09
N LYS A 47 16.63 5.93 -14.35
CA LYS A 47 18.03 6.18 -14.71
C LYS A 47 18.98 5.93 -13.52
N PRO A 48 20.25 5.58 -13.75
CA PRO A 48 21.28 5.68 -12.72
C PRO A 48 21.29 7.09 -12.10
N GLY A 49 21.35 7.18 -10.77
CA GLY A 49 21.21 8.45 -10.04
C GLY A 49 19.78 8.99 -9.93
N GLY A 50 18.82 8.41 -10.65
CA GLY A 50 17.40 8.76 -10.57
C GLY A 50 16.73 8.26 -9.29
N VAL A 51 15.49 8.68 -9.07
CA VAL A 51 14.75 8.45 -7.84
C VAL A 51 13.54 7.54 -8.09
N VAL A 52 13.35 6.55 -7.21
CA VAL A 52 12.11 5.78 -7.11
C VAL A 52 11.42 6.14 -5.79
N ALA A 53 10.17 6.57 -5.85
CA ALA A 53 9.37 6.92 -4.69
C ALA A 53 8.10 6.05 -4.61
N LEU A 54 7.93 5.39 -3.47
CA LEU A 54 6.78 4.55 -3.15
C LEU A 54 6.00 5.16 -2.00
N VAL A 55 4.68 5.27 -2.15
CA VAL A 55 3.75 5.55 -1.05
C VAL A 55 2.70 4.44 -1.05
N ASP A 56 2.60 3.67 0.03
CA ASP A 56 1.59 2.61 0.10
C ASP A 56 1.15 2.31 1.54
N ASN A 57 -0.02 1.67 1.66
CA ASN A 57 -0.48 1.12 2.92
C ASN A 57 0.48 0.04 3.41
N ILE A 58 0.75 0.05 4.71
CA ILE A 58 1.62 -0.93 5.35
C ILE A 58 0.90 -1.68 6.47
N VAL A 59 1.47 -2.81 6.84
CA VAL A 59 1.06 -3.62 7.98
C VAL A 59 2.23 -3.79 8.96
N PRO A 60 1.98 -4.13 10.23
CA PRO A 60 3.06 -4.40 11.18
C PRO A 60 3.82 -5.70 10.80
N PRO A 61 5.04 -5.92 11.34
CA PRO A 61 5.84 -7.11 11.05
C PRO A 61 5.27 -8.41 11.66
N ASP A 62 4.38 -8.30 12.65
CA ASP A 62 3.72 -9.43 13.27
C ASP A 62 2.78 -10.13 12.28
N LYS A 63 3.07 -11.40 11.96
CA LYS A 63 2.37 -12.15 10.91
C LYS A 63 0.87 -12.33 11.16
N PRO A 64 0.39 -12.69 12.37
CA PRO A 64 -1.04 -12.80 12.63
C PRO A 64 -1.76 -11.48 12.40
N THR A 65 -1.24 -10.37 12.92
CA THR A 65 -1.82 -9.03 12.73
C THR A 65 -1.79 -8.61 11.27
N ALA A 66 -0.66 -8.79 10.58
CA ALA A 66 -0.53 -8.51 9.15
C ALA A 66 -1.53 -9.33 8.31
N GLY A 67 -1.72 -10.62 8.63
CA GLY A 67 -2.70 -11.48 7.95
C GLY A 67 -4.13 -10.97 8.13
N TYR A 68 -4.49 -10.57 9.35
CA TYR A 68 -5.82 -10.01 9.63
C TYR A 68 -6.07 -8.72 8.85
N LEU A 69 -5.10 -7.79 8.85
CA LEU A 69 -5.20 -6.52 8.15
C LEU A 69 -5.30 -6.70 6.63
N ASN A 70 -4.52 -7.60 6.07
CA ASN A 70 -4.62 -7.94 4.65
C ASN A 70 -5.98 -8.57 4.30
N HIS A 71 -6.54 -9.42 5.18
CA HIS A 71 -7.89 -9.95 4.99
C HIS A 71 -8.95 -8.83 5.04
N PHE A 72 -8.83 -7.89 5.98
CA PHE A 72 -9.71 -6.72 6.08
C PHE A 72 -9.70 -5.90 4.78
N GLU A 73 -8.51 -5.61 4.25
CA GLU A 73 -8.35 -4.90 2.98
C GLU A 73 -8.87 -5.70 1.76
N GLN A 74 -8.72 -7.04 1.75
CA GLN A 74 -9.29 -7.89 0.69
C GLN A 74 -10.82 -7.89 0.70
N VAL A 75 -11.45 -7.84 1.88
CA VAL A 75 -12.91 -7.69 1.98
C VAL A 75 -13.36 -6.33 1.46
N HIS A 76 -12.57 -5.27 1.68
CA HIS A 76 -12.83 -3.93 1.18
C HIS A 76 -12.63 -3.84 -0.34
N SER A 77 -11.51 -4.33 -0.84
CA SER A 77 -11.13 -4.28 -2.25
C SER A 77 -10.74 -5.67 -2.75
N PRO A 78 -11.56 -6.32 -3.60
CA PRO A 78 -11.24 -7.65 -4.12
C PRO A 78 -9.94 -7.74 -4.91
N SER A 79 -9.43 -6.63 -5.42
CA SER A 79 -8.14 -6.55 -6.12
C SER A 79 -6.94 -6.44 -5.18
N HIS A 80 -7.15 -6.25 -3.88
CA HIS A 80 -6.07 -6.24 -2.90
C HIS A 80 -5.34 -7.59 -2.89
N ASN A 81 -4.03 -7.56 -3.08
CA ASN A 81 -3.19 -8.74 -2.98
C ASN A 81 -2.53 -8.80 -1.60
N TRP A 82 -1.57 -7.91 -1.32
CA TRP A 82 -0.85 -7.91 -0.05
C TRP A 82 -0.19 -6.57 0.27
N ALA A 83 -0.45 -6.02 1.45
CA ALA A 83 0.33 -4.93 2.03
C ALA A 83 1.49 -5.50 2.86
N TYR A 84 2.63 -4.84 2.82
CA TYR A 84 3.88 -5.31 3.41
C TYR A 84 4.31 -4.45 4.60
N PRO A 85 5.06 -5.00 5.57
CA PRO A 85 5.78 -4.18 6.54
C PRO A 85 6.85 -3.33 5.85
N VAL A 86 7.13 -2.14 6.42
CA VAL A 86 8.17 -1.21 5.89
C VAL A 86 9.50 -1.92 5.63
N ALA A 87 10.00 -2.68 6.60
CA ALA A 87 11.27 -3.39 6.45
C ALA A 87 11.29 -4.36 5.24
N ARG A 88 10.14 -4.91 4.85
CA ARG A 88 10.04 -5.73 3.64
C ARG A 88 10.13 -4.90 2.37
N LEU A 89 9.54 -3.72 2.37
CA LEU A 89 9.63 -2.79 1.23
C LEU A 89 11.08 -2.31 1.05
N GLU A 90 11.78 -1.99 2.13
CA GLU A 90 13.20 -1.63 2.11
C GLU A 90 14.08 -2.75 1.55
N VAL A 91 13.80 -4.01 1.91
CA VAL A 91 14.49 -5.18 1.31
C VAL A 91 14.23 -5.26 -0.20
N TYR A 92 13.00 -5.02 -0.67
CA TYR A 92 12.71 -5.03 -2.10
C TYR A 92 13.40 -3.87 -2.85
N PHE A 93 13.56 -2.71 -2.22
CA PHE A 93 14.35 -1.61 -2.76
C PHE A 93 15.83 -2.01 -2.88
N ALA A 94 16.42 -2.56 -1.83
CA ALA A 94 17.80 -3.03 -1.83
C ALA A 94 18.06 -4.13 -2.89
N ASP A 95 17.15 -5.10 -3.00
CA ASP A 95 17.20 -6.15 -4.04
C ASP A 95 17.19 -5.56 -5.47
N ALA A 96 16.52 -4.43 -5.66
CA ALA A 96 16.45 -3.70 -6.93
C ALA A 96 17.60 -2.68 -7.12
N ARG A 97 18.63 -2.69 -6.27
CA ARG A 97 19.75 -1.73 -6.26
C ARG A 97 19.29 -0.27 -6.10
N LEU A 98 18.26 -0.08 -5.30
CA LEU A 98 17.81 1.24 -4.89
C LEU A 98 18.33 1.49 -3.47
N LYS A 99 19.26 2.42 -3.32
CA LYS A 99 19.72 2.87 -2.00
C LYS A 99 18.61 3.69 -1.34
N VAL A 100 18.01 3.17 -0.28
CA VAL A 100 16.98 3.90 0.47
C VAL A 100 17.62 5.14 1.12
N GLU A 101 17.10 6.32 0.79
CA GLU A 101 17.54 7.61 1.32
C GLU A 101 16.55 8.18 2.35
N HIS A 102 15.28 7.78 2.26
CA HIS A 102 14.25 8.26 3.18
C HIS A 102 13.17 7.19 3.38
N THR A 103 12.77 7.02 4.62
CA THR A 103 11.58 6.24 5.02
C THR A 103 10.81 7.01 6.06
N GLU A 104 9.51 7.17 5.84
CA GLU A 104 8.59 7.82 6.77
C GLU A 104 7.29 7.03 6.84
N THR A 105 6.64 7.02 8.00
CA THR A 105 5.32 6.43 8.19
C THR A 105 4.33 7.50 8.62
N LEU A 106 3.14 7.47 8.03
CA LEU A 106 2.06 8.40 8.26
C LEU A 106 0.81 7.66 8.71
N ARG A 107 0.22 8.10 9.80
CA ARG A 107 -1.08 7.60 10.26
C ARG A 107 -2.19 8.46 9.69
N LYS A 108 -3.16 7.84 9.03
CA LYS A 108 -4.26 8.53 8.35
C LYS A 108 -5.59 8.06 8.89
N GLU A 109 -6.30 8.95 9.56
CA GLU A 109 -7.66 8.67 10.02
C GLU A 109 -8.62 8.58 8.83
N MET A 110 -9.44 7.54 8.86
CA MET A 110 -10.45 7.25 7.84
C MET A 110 -11.83 7.24 8.49
N GLU A 111 -12.80 7.91 7.89
CA GLU A 111 -14.21 7.70 8.19
C GLU A 111 -14.69 6.47 7.41
N PHE A 112 -15.32 5.52 8.10
CA PHE A 112 -15.64 4.20 7.56
C PHE A 112 -16.56 4.24 6.34
N GLU A 113 -17.66 5.01 6.38
CA GLU A 113 -18.63 5.01 5.28
C GLU A 113 -18.04 5.54 3.97
N PRO A 114 -17.40 6.73 3.93
CA PRO A 114 -16.79 7.23 2.70
C PRO A 114 -15.64 6.34 2.21
N TRP A 115 -14.91 5.69 3.14
CA TRP A 115 -13.83 4.77 2.77
C TRP A 115 -14.40 3.51 2.10
N ALA A 116 -15.42 2.88 2.68
CA ALA A 116 -16.04 1.69 2.13
C ALA A 116 -16.73 1.97 0.77
N GLU A 117 -17.34 3.14 0.62
CA GLU A 117 -18.02 3.55 -0.62
C GLU A 117 -17.07 3.73 -1.79
N ARG A 118 -15.84 4.20 -1.56
CA ARG A 118 -14.83 4.37 -2.62
C ARG A 118 -14.50 3.07 -3.34
N ALA A 119 -14.57 1.92 -2.66
CA ALA A 119 -14.40 0.60 -3.27
C ALA A 119 -15.69 -0.01 -3.80
N GLY A 120 -16.82 0.70 -3.74
CA GLY A 120 -18.12 0.19 -4.16
C GLY A 120 -18.67 -0.91 -3.25
N ALA A 121 -18.33 -0.90 -1.95
CA ALA A 121 -18.74 -1.93 -1.01
C ALA A 121 -20.27 -2.01 -0.88
N SER A 122 -20.82 -3.21 -1.07
CA SER A 122 -22.25 -3.51 -0.83
C SER A 122 -22.61 -3.38 0.65
N ALA A 123 -23.89 -3.29 0.99
CA ALA A 123 -24.35 -3.29 2.39
C ALA A 123 -23.85 -4.53 3.14
N ALA A 124 -23.86 -5.71 2.52
CA ALA A 124 -23.34 -6.93 3.11
C ALA A 124 -21.82 -6.87 3.33
N THR A 125 -21.08 -6.28 2.38
CA THR A 125 -19.63 -6.06 2.53
C THR A 125 -19.34 -5.08 3.66
N LYS A 126 -20.07 -3.98 3.76
CA LYS A 126 -19.93 -3.00 4.85
C LYS A 126 -20.18 -3.64 6.22
N GLU A 127 -21.19 -4.52 6.33
CA GLU A 127 -21.47 -5.23 7.61
C GLU A 127 -20.31 -6.17 7.99
N LYS A 128 -19.72 -6.90 7.03
CA LYS A 128 -18.52 -7.73 7.26
C LYS A 128 -17.34 -6.88 7.72
N LEU A 129 -17.11 -5.75 7.07
CA LEU A 129 -16.02 -4.82 7.44
C LEU A 129 -16.22 -4.23 8.84
N ARG A 130 -17.46 -3.85 9.21
CA ARG A 130 -17.77 -3.39 10.56
C ARG A 130 -17.50 -4.48 11.60
N ALA A 131 -17.87 -5.74 11.32
CA ALA A 131 -17.58 -6.85 12.21
C ALA A 131 -16.07 -7.05 12.39
N LEU A 132 -15.29 -7.04 11.31
CA LEU A 132 -13.82 -7.11 11.34
C LEU A 132 -13.17 -5.92 12.05
N LEU A 133 -13.82 -4.76 12.10
CA LEU A 133 -13.27 -3.56 12.71
C LEU A 133 -13.62 -3.42 14.20
N LEU A 134 -14.78 -3.94 14.62
CA LEU A 134 -15.35 -3.66 15.94
C LEU A 134 -15.64 -4.88 16.80
N ARG A 135 -15.88 -6.08 16.20
CA ARG A 135 -16.28 -7.30 16.92
C ARG A 135 -15.11 -8.28 16.99
N ASP A 136 -14.80 -8.76 18.18
CA ASP A 136 -13.77 -9.79 18.42
C ASP A 136 -12.41 -9.52 17.74
N VAL A 137 -12.06 -8.24 17.67
CA VAL A 137 -10.84 -7.78 17.01
C VAL A 137 -9.64 -8.08 17.91
N PRO A 138 -8.60 -8.78 17.43
CA PRO A 138 -7.39 -9.01 18.20
C PRO A 138 -6.79 -7.69 18.69
N GLU A 139 -6.26 -7.69 19.92
CA GLU A 139 -5.76 -6.47 20.56
C GLU A 139 -4.67 -5.77 19.72
N SER A 140 -3.76 -6.53 19.09
CA SER A 140 -2.73 -5.99 18.20
C SER A 140 -3.31 -5.27 16.98
N VAL A 141 -4.40 -5.80 16.41
CA VAL A 141 -5.13 -5.18 15.30
C VAL A 141 -5.82 -3.90 15.77
N ARG A 142 -6.47 -3.96 16.94
CA ARG A 142 -7.15 -2.81 17.57
C ARG A 142 -6.16 -1.66 17.81
N GLN A 143 -4.98 -1.96 18.33
CA GLN A 143 -3.92 -0.98 18.54
C GLN A 143 -3.40 -0.38 17.23
N PHE A 144 -3.36 -1.16 16.17
CA PHE A 144 -2.91 -0.69 14.86
C PHE A 144 -3.95 0.18 14.15
N LEU A 145 -5.19 -0.29 14.05
CA LEU A 145 -6.30 0.41 13.38
C LEU A 145 -6.94 1.50 14.25
N THR A 146 -6.79 1.45 15.57
CA THR A 146 -7.39 2.39 16.54
C THR A 146 -8.85 2.74 16.23
N PRO A 147 -9.76 1.73 16.09
CA PRO A 147 -11.14 1.99 15.72
C PRO A 147 -11.87 2.71 16.87
N ARG A 148 -12.69 3.69 16.51
CA ARG A 148 -13.54 4.43 17.46
C ARG A 148 -14.89 4.75 16.84
N ALA A 149 -15.91 4.86 17.68
CA ALA A 149 -17.22 5.38 17.32
C ALA A 149 -17.37 6.83 17.83
N ASP A 150 -18.04 7.66 17.05
CA ASP A 150 -18.39 9.04 17.39
C ASP A 150 -19.80 9.30 16.85
N GLY A 151 -20.82 9.19 17.72
CA GLY A 151 -22.21 9.12 17.30
C GLY A 151 -22.44 7.93 16.37
N ASP A 152 -23.03 8.18 15.22
CA ASP A 152 -23.29 7.19 14.18
C ASP A 152 -22.09 6.91 13.26
N LYS A 153 -20.98 7.62 13.47
CA LYS A 153 -19.79 7.49 12.64
C LYS A 153 -18.76 6.54 13.26
N ILE A 154 -18.08 5.82 12.41
CA ILE A 154 -16.96 4.96 12.77
C ILE A 154 -15.71 5.51 12.11
N PHE A 155 -14.65 5.64 12.89
CA PHE A 155 -13.34 6.05 12.42
C PHE A 155 -12.31 4.96 12.72
N PHE A 156 -11.30 4.87 11.88
CA PHE A 156 -10.16 3.99 12.10
C PHE A 156 -8.93 4.58 11.39
N THR A 157 -7.75 4.03 11.67
CA THR A 157 -6.51 4.56 11.12
C THR A 157 -5.90 3.54 10.16
N LEU A 158 -5.56 3.97 8.95
CA LEU A 158 -4.59 3.29 8.08
C LEU A 158 -3.21 3.89 8.30
N THR A 159 -2.19 3.07 8.11
CA THR A 159 -0.80 3.54 8.15
C THR A 159 -0.21 3.39 6.76
N GLU A 160 0.31 4.50 6.23
CA GLU A 160 1.03 4.55 4.95
C GLU A 160 2.53 4.67 5.24
N ALA A 161 3.36 4.12 4.37
CA ALA A 161 4.79 4.41 4.33
C ALA A 161 5.15 5.16 3.07
N ILE A 162 6.10 6.09 3.21
CA ILE A 162 6.83 6.72 2.11
C ILE A 162 8.23 6.10 2.13
N VAL A 163 8.63 5.50 1.01
CA VAL A 163 9.99 4.97 0.83
C VAL A 163 10.58 5.60 -0.42
N ILE A 164 11.70 6.28 -0.26
CA ILE A 164 12.41 6.95 -1.36
C ILE A 164 13.79 6.32 -1.50
N GLY A 165 14.09 5.82 -2.68
CA GLY A 165 15.39 5.23 -3.00
C GLY A 165 16.00 5.84 -4.25
N ARG A 166 17.31 5.91 -4.27
CA ARG A 166 18.12 6.34 -5.43
C ARG A 166 18.71 5.13 -6.10
N LYS A 167 18.61 5.08 -7.45
CA LYS A 167 19.25 4.03 -8.23
C LYS A 167 20.75 4.21 -8.24
N GLU A 168 21.49 3.18 -7.85
CA GLU A 168 22.96 3.11 -7.92
C GLU A 168 23.46 2.86 -9.36
#